data_d7f0640e36f044e94cc8a49ec58ff944
#
_entry.id   d7f0640e36f044e94cc8a49ec58ff944
#
_cell.length_a   1.000
_cell.length_b   1.000
_cell.length_c   1.000
_cell.angle_alpha   90.00
_cell.angle_beta   90.00
_cell.angle_gamma   90.00
#
_symmetry.space_group_name_H-M   'P 1'
#
loop_
_entity.id
_entity.type
_entity.pdbx_description
1 polymer ?
#
loop_
_entity_poly.entity_id
_entity_poly.type
_entity_poly.pdbx_seq_one_letter_code
_entity_poly.pdbx_strand_id
1 'polypeptide(L)'
;MDEWLGIKLATGRCSQLLRRQLAVHAARRCYDVHNILDEIARLEGLQSRAAPTKPAEPYNRNPLLKGLWHKHHFQPRFLFANLKRETKRIPFPESTEEFNQNPDWKRLVYKLVFGAFENRTRRAALTGEWIVFAPLNGINYYLTLANHSTGDERVYARAKSCLSEFPELQPVLRS
;
A
#
# COMPACT_ATOMS: atom_id res chain seq x y z
N MET A 1 23.77 4.58 -3.21
CA MET A 1 22.63 4.53 -2.25
C MET A 1 21.50 3.64 -2.77
N ASP A 2 21.43 3.42 -4.07
CA ASP A 2 20.35 2.68 -4.75
C ASP A 2 20.47 1.16 -4.61
N GLU A 3 21.66 0.62 -4.60
CA GLU A 3 21.91 -0.82 -4.41
C GLU A 3 21.43 -1.34 -3.05
N TRP A 4 21.53 -0.50 -2.00
CA TRP A 4 21.18 -0.92 -0.64
C TRP A 4 19.68 -1.17 -0.44
N LEU A 5 18.80 -0.43 -1.13
CA LEU A 5 17.35 -0.60 -1.02
C LEU A 5 16.79 -1.64 -2.00
N GLY A 6 17.58 -2.11 -2.97
CA GLY A 6 17.12 -3.11 -3.95
C GLY A 6 15.91 -2.67 -4.78
N ILE A 7 15.74 -1.34 -5.00
CA ILE A 7 14.63 -0.81 -5.80
C ILE A 7 14.82 -1.25 -7.25
N LYS A 8 13.90 -2.04 -7.75
CA LYS A 8 13.87 -2.50 -9.14
C LYS A 8 12.93 -1.62 -9.94
N LEU A 9 13.48 -0.87 -10.89
CA LEU A 9 12.74 -0.05 -11.83
C LEU A 9 13.07 -0.49 -13.25
N ALA A 10 12.05 -0.64 -14.10
CA ALA A 10 12.24 -0.89 -15.53
C ALA A 10 12.46 0.45 -16.27
N THR A 11 11.51 1.38 -16.11
CA THR A 11 11.56 2.72 -16.71
C THR A 11 11.26 3.81 -15.70
N GLY A 12 10.65 3.46 -14.58
CA GLY A 12 10.22 4.40 -13.54
C GLY A 12 11.37 5.16 -12.88
N ARG A 13 11.02 6.22 -12.19
CA ARG A 13 11.95 7.07 -11.43
C ARG A 13 11.49 7.17 -9.98
N CYS A 14 12.43 7.12 -9.05
CA CYS A 14 12.15 7.16 -7.61
C CYS A 14 12.76 8.41 -6.99
N SER A 15 11.95 9.25 -6.34
CA SER A 15 12.41 10.47 -5.70
C SER A 15 13.33 10.20 -4.52
N GLN A 16 14.22 11.14 -4.23
CA GLN A 16 15.05 11.10 -3.03
C GLN A 16 14.20 11.12 -1.75
N LEU A 17 13.05 11.81 -1.79
CA LEU A 17 12.11 11.81 -0.67
C LEU A 17 11.62 10.40 -0.36
N LEU A 18 11.15 9.66 -1.36
CA LEU A 18 10.68 8.28 -1.18
C LEU A 18 11.83 7.37 -0.71
N ARG A 19 13.02 7.49 -1.29
CA ARG A 19 14.21 6.72 -0.87
C ARG A 19 14.54 6.95 0.60
N ARG A 20 14.51 8.22 1.07
CA ARG A 20 14.72 8.56 2.49
C ARG A 20 13.65 7.97 3.38
N GLN A 21 12.37 8.02 2.97
CA GLN A 21 11.28 7.39 3.72
C GLN A 21 11.47 5.88 3.85
N LEU A 22 11.82 5.20 2.76
CA LEU A 22 12.11 3.76 2.78
C LEU A 22 13.28 3.43 3.71
N ALA A 23 14.36 4.20 3.65
CA ALA A 23 15.51 4.02 4.55
C ALA A 23 15.15 4.20 6.03
N VAL A 24 14.37 5.23 6.37
CA VAL A 24 13.88 5.46 7.73
C VAL A 24 12.98 4.32 8.20
N HIS A 25 12.07 3.85 7.34
CA HIS A 25 11.16 2.75 7.68
C HIS A 25 11.91 1.43 7.87
N ALA A 26 12.92 1.15 7.04
CA ALA A 26 13.79 -0.02 7.21
C ALA A 26 14.56 0.05 8.53
N ALA A 27 15.20 1.18 8.83
CA ALA A 27 15.99 1.37 10.05
C ALA A 27 15.14 1.27 11.33
N ARG A 28 13.92 1.81 11.29
CA ARG A 28 12.98 1.79 12.43
C ARG A 28 12.11 0.54 12.51
N ARG A 29 12.20 -0.35 11.54
CA ARG A 29 11.32 -1.53 11.40
C ARG A 29 9.82 -1.19 11.51
N CYS A 30 9.44 0.02 11.08
CA CYS A 30 8.05 0.49 11.14
C CYS A 30 7.19 -0.12 10.04
N TYR A 31 7.79 -0.39 8.89
CA TYR A 31 7.15 -1.01 7.73
C TYR A 31 7.97 -2.19 7.22
N ASP A 32 7.26 -3.13 6.63
CA ASP A 32 7.89 -4.09 5.75
C ASP A 32 8.18 -3.41 4.40
N VAL A 33 9.43 -2.93 4.27
CA VAL A 33 9.89 -2.20 3.09
C VAL A 33 9.88 -3.12 1.85
N HIS A 34 10.09 -4.43 2.01
CA HIS A 34 10.07 -5.38 0.90
C HIS A 34 8.70 -5.40 0.21
N ASN A 35 7.60 -5.34 0.97
CA ASN A 35 6.26 -5.25 0.39
C ASN A 35 6.07 -3.97 -0.44
N ILE A 36 6.69 -2.86 -0.07
CA ILE A 36 6.64 -1.61 -0.85
C ILE A 36 7.44 -1.78 -2.14
N LEU A 37 8.64 -2.32 -2.06
CA LEU A 37 9.51 -2.55 -3.21
C LEU A 37 8.90 -3.54 -4.21
N ASP A 38 8.25 -4.58 -3.70
CA ASP A 38 7.54 -5.56 -4.52
C ASP A 38 6.32 -4.94 -5.24
N GLU A 39 5.60 -4.00 -4.60
CA GLU A 39 4.51 -3.30 -5.28
C GLU A 39 5.03 -2.33 -6.35
N ILE A 40 6.17 -1.66 -6.11
CA ILE A 40 6.84 -0.85 -7.13
C ILE A 40 7.25 -1.74 -8.31
N ALA A 41 7.89 -2.88 -8.05
CA ALA A 41 8.28 -3.82 -9.09
C ALA A 41 7.06 -4.29 -9.93
N ARG A 42 5.92 -4.53 -9.27
CA ARG A 42 4.66 -4.87 -9.94
C ARG A 42 4.15 -3.75 -10.85
N LEU A 43 4.21 -2.49 -10.39
CA LEU A 43 3.83 -1.32 -11.20
C LEU A 43 4.75 -1.12 -12.40
N GLU A 44 5.99 -1.59 -12.30
CA GLU A 44 6.97 -1.60 -13.38
C GLU A 44 6.84 -2.83 -14.33
N GLY A 45 5.84 -3.70 -14.10
CA GLY A 45 5.69 -4.92 -14.89
C GLY A 45 6.76 -5.98 -14.61
N LEU A 46 7.52 -5.84 -13.52
CA LEU A 46 8.55 -6.79 -13.12
C LEU A 46 7.97 -7.89 -12.22
N GLN A 47 8.72 -8.99 -12.09
CA GLN A 47 8.34 -10.07 -11.18
C GLN A 47 8.27 -9.55 -9.74
N SER A 48 7.14 -9.80 -9.07
CA SER A 48 6.85 -9.35 -7.72
C SER A 48 6.28 -10.47 -6.87
N ARG A 49 6.67 -10.49 -5.59
CA ARG A 49 6.15 -11.41 -4.57
C ARG A 49 5.07 -10.76 -3.70
N ALA A 50 4.73 -9.50 -3.95
CA ALA A 50 3.73 -8.80 -3.15
C ALA A 50 2.39 -9.53 -3.16
N ALA A 51 1.75 -9.59 -1.99
CA ALA A 51 0.38 -10.06 -1.88
C ALA A 51 -0.55 -9.16 -2.73
N PRO A 52 -1.59 -9.71 -3.38
CA PRO A 52 -2.51 -8.92 -4.19
C PRO A 52 -3.16 -7.80 -3.37
N THR A 53 -2.87 -6.57 -3.69
CA THR A 53 -3.52 -5.37 -3.15
C THR A 53 -4.43 -4.76 -4.20
N LYS A 54 -5.24 -3.76 -3.83
CA LYS A 54 -6.06 -3.04 -4.79
C LYS A 54 -5.23 -2.52 -5.96
N PRO A 55 -5.78 -2.49 -7.18
CA PRO A 55 -5.14 -1.83 -8.32
C PRO A 55 -4.71 -0.41 -7.98
N ALA A 56 -3.78 0.14 -8.76
CA ALA A 56 -3.46 1.55 -8.66
C ALA A 56 -4.65 2.40 -9.12
N GLU A 57 -4.94 3.46 -8.39
CA GLU A 57 -6.08 4.33 -8.66
C GLU A 57 -5.63 5.80 -8.70
N PRO A 58 -6.19 6.63 -9.60
CA PRO A 58 -5.92 8.06 -9.59
C PRO A 58 -6.61 8.75 -8.40
N TYR A 59 -6.04 9.85 -7.93
CA TYR A 59 -6.70 10.72 -6.98
C TYR A 59 -7.78 11.55 -7.70
N ASN A 60 -9.05 11.10 -7.60
CA ASN A 60 -10.16 11.74 -8.32
C ASN A 60 -11.03 12.65 -7.42
N ARG A 61 -10.89 12.56 -6.09
CA ARG A 61 -11.79 13.26 -5.16
C ARG A 61 -11.36 14.68 -4.85
N ASN A 62 -10.06 14.94 -4.85
CA ASN A 62 -9.51 16.25 -4.52
C ASN A 62 -8.79 16.83 -5.74
N PRO A 63 -9.23 18.01 -6.25
CA PRO A 63 -8.59 18.67 -7.39
C PRO A 63 -7.10 18.93 -7.19
N LEU A 64 -6.68 19.17 -5.94
CA LEU A 64 -5.28 19.40 -5.56
C LEU A 64 -4.36 18.23 -5.94
N LEU A 65 -4.88 17.00 -5.90
CA LEU A 65 -4.12 15.77 -6.19
C LEU A 65 -4.37 15.23 -7.60
N LYS A 66 -5.06 16.01 -8.43
CA LYS A 66 -5.35 15.61 -9.82
C LYS A 66 -4.06 15.33 -10.58
N GLY A 67 -4.01 14.18 -11.25
CA GLY A 67 -2.81 13.70 -11.95
C GLY A 67 -1.89 12.81 -11.13
N LEU A 68 -2.04 12.81 -9.81
CA LEU A 68 -1.39 11.83 -8.94
C LEU A 68 -2.20 10.54 -8.88
N TRP A 69 -1.48 9.46 -8.66
CA TRP A 69 -2.01 8.11 -8.45
C TRP A 69 -1.51 7.56 -7.13
N HIS A 70 -2.24 6.59 -6.60
CA HIS A 70 -1.81 5.84 -5.44
C HIS A 70 -1.96 4.34 -5.65
N LYS A 71 -1.05 3.59 -5.07
CA LYS A 71 -1.06 2.14 -5.02
C LYS A 71 -0.99 1.70 -3.57
N HIS A 72 -1.93 0.86 -3.16
CA HIS A 72 -1.87 0.24 -1.84
C HIS A 72 -0.69 -0.72 -1.76
N HIS A 73 0.00 -0.72 -0.61
CA HIS A 73 0.94 -1.77 -0.25
C HIS A 73 0.51 -2.42 1.06
N PHE A 74 0.67 -3.73 1.15
CA PHE A 74 0.31 -4.48 2.34
C PHE A 74 1.33 -4.25 3.46
N GLN A 75 0.81 -4.11 4.70
CA GLN A 75 1.63 -4.09 5.90
C GLN A 75 1.05 -5.08 6.91
N PRO A 76 1.85 -5.96 7.53
CA PRO A 76 1.37 -6.95 8.49
C PRO A 76 0.56 -6.37 9.64
N ARG A 77 0.84 -5.15 10.07
CA ARG A 77 0.08 -4.44 11.12
C ARG A 77 -1.39 -4.22 10.78
N PHE A 78 -1.75 -4.21 9.49
CA PHE A 78 -3.15 -4.10 9.06
C PHE A 78 -3.86 -5.44 8.95
N LEU A 79 -3.15 -6.56 9.16
CA LEU A 79 -3.73 -7.90 9.12
C LEU A 79 -4.93 -8.00 10.06
N PHE A 80 -4.78 -7.53 11.30
CA PHE A 80 -5.85 -7.57 12.28
C PHE A 80 -7.05 -6.70 11.88
N ALA A 81 -6.82 -5.50 11.36
CA ALA A 81 -7.89 -4.62 10.89
C ALA A 81 -8.61 -5.19 9.66
N ASN A 82 -7.87 -5.81 8.75
CA ASN A 82 -8.43 -6.51 7.60
C ASN A 82 -9.25 -7.73 8.04
N LEU A 83 -8.75 -8.50 8.99
CA LEU A 83 -9.44 -9.64 9.58
C LEU A 83 -10.74 -9.21 10.27
N LYS A 84 -10.69 -8.17 11.12
CA LYS A 84 -11.86 -7.63 11.83
C LYS A 84 -12.97 -7.17 10.88
N ARG A 85 -12.63 -6.66 9.70
CA ARG A 85 -13.61 -6.26 8.69
C ARG A 85 -14.33 -7.44 8.05
N GLU A 86 -13.62 -8.53 7.80
CA GLU A 86 -14.22 -9.75 7.24
C GLU A 86 -15.04 -10.50 8.29
N THR A 87 -14.57 -10.57 9.54
CA THR A 87 -15.25 -11.28 10.62
C THR A 87 -16.53 -10.60 11.09
N LYS A 88 -16.73 -9.30 10.81
CA LYS A 88 -18.01 -8.61 11.08
C LYS A 88 -19.22 -9.24 10.37
N ARG A 89 -19.00 -10.06 9.36
CA ARG A 89 -20.04 -10.75 8.58
C ARG A 89 -20.34 -12.15 9.09
N ILE A 90 -19.64 -12.61 10.11
CA ILE A 90 -19.74 -13.96 10.61
C ILE A 90 -20.22 -13.88 12.06
N PRO A 91 -21.33 -14.56 12.41
CA PRO A 91 -21.78 -14.60 13.79
C PRO A 91 -20.70 -15.30 14.63
N PHE A 92 -20.22 -14.63 15.65
CA PHE A 92 -19.36 -15.22 16.66
C PHE A 92 -20.22 -15.82 17.76
N PRO A 93 -19.77 -16.87 18.45
CA PRO A 93 -20.45 -17.40 19.61
C PRO A 93 -20.55 -16.31 20.69
N GLU A 94 -21.70 -16.20 21.32
CA GLU A 94 -21.95 -15.19 22.34
C GLU A 94 -21.34 -15.56 23.70
N SER A 95 -20.97 -16.83 23.89
CA SER A 95 -20.36 -17.30 25.11
C SER A 95 -19.21 -18.29 24.92
N THR A 96 -18.39 -18.43 25.95
CA THR A 96 -17.30 -19.42 26.00
C THR A 96 -17.85 -20.84 25.98
N GLU A 97 -19.01 -21.06 26.58
CA GLU A 97 -19.71 -22.34 26.60
C GLU A 97 -20.13 -22.76 25.20
N GLU A 98 -20.74 -21.88 24.44
CA GLU A 98 -21.12 -22.12 23.06
C GLU A 98 -19.88 -22.39 22.18
N PHE A 99 -18.78 -21.66 22.40
CA PHE A 99 -17.52 -21.92 21.74
C PHE A 99 -16.97 -23.33 22.02
N ASN A 100 -17.02 -23.75 23.28
CA ASN A 100 -16.46 -25.04 23.70
C ASN A 100 -17.31 -26.23 23.28
N GLN A 101 -18.64 -26.07 23.16
CA GLN A 101 -19.58 -27.11 22.77
C GLN A 101 -19.55 -27.46 21.29
N ASN A 102 -18.99 -26.60 20.46
CA ASN A 102 -18.90 -26.84 19.02
C ASN A 102 -17.47 -27.21 18.60
N PRO A 103 -17.18 -28.49 18.33
CA PRO A 103 -15.84 -28.97 17.97
C PRO A 103 -15.30 -28.33 16.66
N ASP A 104 -16.18 -27.79 15.82
CA ASP A 104 -15.80 -27.14 14.57
C ASP A 104 -15.32 -25.70 14.76
N TRP A 105 -15.46 -25.10 15.95
CA TRP A 105 -15.05 -23.73 16.19
C TRP A 105 -13.54 -23.49 15.97
N LYS A 106 -12.68 -24.42 16.39
CA LYS A 106 -11.24 -24.32 16.11
C LYS A 106 -10.98 -24.30 14.61
N ARG A 107 -11.69 -25.15 13.87
CA ARG A 107 -11.61 -25.21 12.41
C ARG A 107 -12.23 -23.98 11.76
N LEU A 108 -13.31 -23.46 12.34
CA LEU A 108 -13.97 -22.25 11.90
C LEU A 108 -13.09 -21.03 12.15
N VAL A 109 -12.47 -20.88 13.33
CA VAL A 109 -11.51 -19.81 13.66
C VAL A 109 -10.31 -19.87 12.69
N TYR A 110 -9.79 -21.09 12.44
CA TYR A 110 -8.73 -21.25 11.44
C TYR A 110 -9.19 -20.81 10.04
N LYS A 111 -10.35 -21.25 9.59
CA LYS A 111 -10.95 -20.81 8.32
C LYS A 111 -11.24 -19.31 8.30
N LEU A 112 -11.64 -18.71 9.41
CA LEU A 112 -11.88 -17.28 9.53
C LEU A 112 -10.59 -16.48 9.42
N VAL A 113 -9.56 -16.88 10.15
CA VAL A 113 -8.28 -16.18 10.16
C VAL A 113 -7.59 -16.32 8.80
N PHE A 114 -7.42 -17.53 8.33
CA PHE A 114 -6.71 -17.80 7.08
C PHE A 114 -7.61 -17.60 5.86
N GLY A 115 -8.86 -18.04 5.91
CA GLY A 115 -9.81 -17.88 4.80
C GLY A 115 -10.22 -16.42 4.56
N ALA A 116 -10.37 -15.62 5.61
CA ALA A 116 -10.64 -14.18 5.47
C ALA A 116 -9.45 -13.46 4.83
N PHE A 117 -8.23 -13.79 5.23
CA PHE A 117 -7.01 -13.27 4.62
C PHE A 117 -6.89 -13.73 3.17
N GLU A 118 -7.04 -15.03 2.90
CA GLU A 118 -7.02 -15.59 1.56
C GLU A 118 -8.09 -14.99 0.64
N ASN A 119 -9.32 -14.80 1.14
CA ASN A 119 -10.41 -14.20 0.37
C ASN A 119 -10.11 -12.75 0.01
N ARG A 120 -9.55 -11.95 0.93
CA ARG A 120 -9.16 -10.57 0.64
C ARG A 120 -7.96 -10.52 -0.31
N THR A 121 -7.01 -11.43 -0.15
CA THR A 121 -5.87 -11.58 -1.05
C THR A 121 -6.35 -11.96 -2.46
N ARG A 122 -7.24 -12.95 -2.56
CA ARG A 122 -7.82 -13.41 -3.84
C ARG A 122 -8.63 -12.31 -4.54
N ARG A 123 -9.34 -11.47 -3.80
CA ARG A 123 -10.12 -10.34 -4.33
C ARG A 123 -9.27 -9.09 -4.56
N ALA A 124 -7.95 -9.15 -4.35
CA ALA A 124 -7.06 -7.99 -4.38
C ALA A 124 -7.60 -6.82 -3.52
N ALA A 125 -8.23 -7.13 -2.37
CA ALA A 125 -8.94 -6.17 -1.52
C ALA A 125 -8.15 -5.80 -0.24
N LEU A 126 -6.88 -6.21 -0.15
CA LEU A 126 -6.02 -5.82 0.95
C LEU A 126 -5.85 -4.30 0.93
N THR A 127 -6.22 -3.67 2.04
CA THR A 127 -6.02 -2.24 2.26
C THR A 127 -4.73 -2.04 3.06
N GLY A 128 -4.02 -0.99 2.73
CA GLY A 128 -2.77 -0.64 3.37
C GLY A 128 -2.53 0.84 3.23
N GLU A 129 -1.29 1.21 3.38
CA GLU A 129 -0.82 2.57 3.09
C GLU A 129 -0.53 2.71 1.59
N TRP A 130 -0.15 3.88 1.18
CA TRP A 130 -0.09 4.26 -0.23
C TRP A 130 1.34 4.57 -0.67
N ILE A 131 1.69 4.05 -1.83
CA ILE A 131 2.77 4.58 -2.66
C ILE A 131 2.10 5.63 -3.56
N VAL A 132 2.53 6.88 -3.45
CA VAL A 132 2.03 7.99 -4.28
C VAL A 132 2.99 8.19 -5.44
N PHE A 133 2.45 8.23 -6.64
CA PHE A 133 3.23 8.39 -7.85
C PHE A 133 2.50 9.21 -8.92
N ALA A 134 3.21 9.70 -9.91
CA ALA A 134 2.67 10.37 -11.08
C ALA A 134 3.08 9.61 -12.34
N PRO A 135 2.13 9.07 -13.13
CA PRO A 135 2.42 8.55 -14.45
C PRO A 135 2.51 9.71 -15.44
N LEU A 136 3.60 9.81 -16.20
CA LEU A 136 3.79 10.79 -17.23
C LEU A 136 4.56 10.16 -18.39
N ASN A 137 4.01 10.24 -19.62
CA ASN A 137 4.65 9.73 -20.85
C ASN A 137 5.13 8.28 -20.75
N GLY A 138 4.34 7.41 -20.11
CA GLY A 138 4.67 6.00 -19.93
C GLY A 138 5.71 5.70 -18.84
N ILE A 139 6.12 6.71 -18.06
CA ILE A 139 7.06 6.60 -16.96
C ILE A 139 6.32 6.84 -15.64
N ASN A 140 6.54 5.99 -14.65
CA ASN A 140 6.05 6.18 -13.30
C ASN A 140 7.08 6.94 -12.46
N TYR A 141 6.68 8.07 -11.88
CA TYR A 141 7.49 8.84 -10.93
C TYR A 141 7.00 8.55 -9.51
N TYR A 142 7.72 7.72 -8.77
CA TYR A 142 7.39 7.35 -7.39
C TYR A 142 7.87 8.44 -6.44
N LEU A 143 6.93 9.16 -5.82
CA LEU A 143 7.20 10.43 -5.15
C LEU A 143 7.31 10.31 -3.64
N THR A 144 6.34 9.65 -2.98
CA THR A 144 6.27 9.61 -1.52
C THR A 144 5.41 8.46 -1.04
N LEU A 145 5.56 8.09 0.24
CA LEU A 145 4.60 7.27 0.97
C LEU A 145 3.57 8.16 1.66
N ALA A 146 2.34 7.66 1.74
CA ALA A 146 1.26 8.29 2.47
C ALA A 146 0.39 7.25 3.19
N ASN A 147 -0.42 7.70 4.13
CA ASN A 147 -1.43 6.91 4.82
C ASN A 147 -2.71 7.71 4.98
N HIS A 148 -3.76 7.10 5.53
CA HIS A 148 -5.06 7.74 5.72
C HIS A 148 -5.03 9.01 6.61
N SER A 149 -4.01 9.18 7.44
CA SER A 149 -3.84 10.35 8.31
C SER A 149 -2.90 11.41 7.71
N THR A 150 -2.32 11.18 6.54
CA THR A 150 -1.36 12.12 5.93
C THR A 150 -2.03 13.43 5.51
N GLY A 151 -3.28 13.38 5.04
CA GLY A 151 -4.02 14.53 4.51
C GLY A 151 -3.53 14.95 3.12
N ASP A 152 -4.46 15.43 2.30
CA ASP A 152 -4.22 15.71 0.88
C ASP A 152 -3.20 16.84 0.67
N GLU A 153 -3.28 17.90 1.47
CA GLU A 153 -2.34 19.04 1.40
C GLU A 153 -0.90 18.61 1.63
N ARG A 154 -0.67 17.70 2.61
CA ARG A 154 0.66 17.17 2.89
C ARG A 154 1.14 16.24 1.79
N VAL A 155 0.25 15.42 1.22
CA VAL A 155 0.58 14.60 0.04
C VAL A 155 1.02 15.49 -1.11
N TYR A 156 0.25 16.55 -1.40
CA TYR A 156 0.57 17.51 -2.44
C TYR A 156 1.91 18.22 -2.19
N ALA A 157 2.12 18.75 -0.99
CA ALA A 157 3.37 19.43 -0.63
C ALA A 157 4.59 18.53 -0.83
N ARG A 158 4.48 17.24 -0.43
CA ARG A 158 5.54 16.25 -0.65
C ARG A 158 5.76 15.97 -2.13
N ALA A 159 4.69 15.79 -2.92
CA ALA A 159 4.81 15.58 -4.36
C ALA A 159 5.44 16.81 -5.03
N LYS A 160 5.00 18.01 -4.67
CA LYS A 160 5.53 19.29 -5.19
C LYS A 160 7.01 19.49 -4.85
N SER A 161 7.47 19.04 -3.69
CA SER A 161 8.89 19.11 -3.34
C SER A 161 9.79 18.25 -4.24
N CYS A 162 9.23 17.28 -4.97
CA CYS A 162 9.97 16.47 -5.93
C CYS A 162 10.17 17.18 -7.30
N LEU A 163 9.56 18.36 -7.51
CA LEU A 163 9.75 19.12 -8.77
C LEU A 163 11.19 19.58 -8.99
N SER A 164 11.97 19.78 -7.95
CA SER A 164 13.40 20.08 -8.07
C SER A 164 14.20 18.93 -8.68
N GLU A 165 13.71 17.69 -8.50
CA GLU A 165 14.32 16.47 -9.03
C GLU A 165 13.68 16.05 -10.37
N PHE A 166 12.38 16.31 -10.52
CA PHE A 166 11.56 15.94 -11.68
C PHE A 166 10.78 17.15 -12.21
N PRO A 167 11.46 18.14 -12.83
CA PRO A 167 10.80 19.38 -13.31
C PRO A 167 9.74 19.11 -14.38
N GLU A 168 9.84 18.00 -15.10
CA GLU A 168 8.86 17.56 -16.08
C GLU A 168 7.46 17.26 -15.50
N LEU A 169 7.37 17.05 -14.18
CA LEU A 169 6.08 16.87 -13.50
C LEU A 169 5.33 18.17 -13.22
N GLN A 170 5.91 19.32 -13.56
CA GLN A 170 5.27 20.61 -13.34
C GLN A 170 3.85 20.72 -13.91
N PRO A 171 3.53 20.20 -15.11
CA PRO A 171 2.16 20.22 -15.63
C PRO A 171 1.17 19.37 -14.82
N VAL A 172 1.65 18.30 -14.17
CA VAL A 172 0.84 17.38 -13.34
C VAL A 172 0.57 17.99 -11.96
N LEU A 173 1.51 18.78 -11.44
CA LEU A 173 1.49 19.34 -10.08
C LEU A 173 1.17 20.84 -10.05
N ARG A 174 0.59 21.36 -11.13
CA ARG A 174 0.03 22.71 -11.19
C ARG A 174 -1.42 22.67 -10.72
N SER A 175 -1.66 23.14 -9.55
CA SER A 175 -2.97 23.61 -9.06
C SER A 175 -2.87 25.06 -8.70
#